data_56721c454d5d0974f1322da12990ac48
#
_entry.id   56721c454d5d0974f1322da12990ac48
#
_cell.length_a   1.000
_cell.length_b   1.000
_cell.length_c   1.000
_cell.angle_alpha   90.00
_cell.angle_beta   90.00
_cell.angle_gamma   90.00
#
_symmetry.space_group_name_H-M   'P 1'
#
loop_
_entity.id
_entity.type
_entity.pdbx_description
1 polymer ?
#
loop_
_entity_poly.entity_id
_entity_poly.type
_entity_poly.pdbx_seq_one_letter_code
_entity_poly.pdbx_strand_id
1 'polypeptide(L)'
;MKEYLKKISLVLATCTFLFSCDKFLEENPKDKLPEDDVCNSISEVYLNAVASLYTYVGGYSDSQGLQGTGRGVYDLNTFTTDEAIIPTRGGDWYDGGFWQGLFLHDWGIENDAIQATWEYLYKVVMLSNKSLERIDKFAENHSDAELPAYRAEVRAMRAMYYYYLLDLFGRVPLVQSSSPAMKDVVQSERKTVFEFIFKELQEVAPLLSEVHSNQTGPYYGRITRPVVTFLLAKLALNAEVYTDNDWTDNERPDGKNIKFMVDGNELNAWETVIYYCDQLKVMNYKLEPEYETNFSIFNEPSVENIFTIPMNKTLYTNQMQYLFRSRHYNHAKAYGLSGENGPSATIEALETFGYGTAAQDPRFDICYFAGEMYDLKGDIIKLDDGTVLVYLPWEVALDITDTPYEQTAGARMKKYEVDPTATKDGKLMENDIVLFRYADALLMKSEAKVRNGANGDVELNQVRSRVKAARRPATLENILSERQLELAWEGWRRQDLIRFGMFTRAYNSRPQLPNEETGYTTVFPIPEKIRVMNTKLVQNPGY
;
A
#
# COMPACT_ATOMS: atom_id res chain seq x y z
N MET A 1 49.99 -40.34 -55.52
CA MET A 1 50.52 -40.05 -54.16
C MET A 1 50.23 -38.58 -53.72
N LYS A 2 50.46 -37.56 -54.54
CA LYS A 2 50.20 -36.15 -54.16
C LYS A 2 48.75 -35.79 -53.93
N GLU A 3 47.79 -36.40 -54.64
CA GLU A 3 46.35 -36.15 -54.45
C GLU A 3 45.79 -36.84 -53.20
N TYR A 4 46.32 -38.00 -52.82
CA TYR A 4 45.91 -38.68 -51.58
C TYR A 4 46.39 -37.92 -50.34
N LEU A 5 47.62 -37.36 -50.37
CA LEU A 5 48.11 -36.50 -49.29
C LEU A 5 47.31 -35.20 -49.11
N LYS A 6 46.80 -34.59 -50.17
CA LYS A 6 45.91 -33.43 -50.12
C LYS A 6 44.55 -33.77 -49.51
N LYS A 7 43.98 -34.93 -49.78
CA LYS A 7 42.70 -35.38 -49.21
C LYS A 7 42.84 -35.73 -47.73
N ILE A 8 43.99 -36.35 -47.31
CA ILE A 8 44.28 -36.64 -45.91
C ILE A 8 44.52 -35.34 -45.11
N SER A 9 45.23 -34.35 -45.68
CA SER A 9 45.44 -33.05 -45.01
C SER A 9 44.14 -32.25 -44.88
N LEU A 10 43.19 -32.37 -45.86
CA LEU A 10 41.88 -31.70 -45.76
C LEU A 10 40.95 -32.35 -44.73
N VAL A 11 41.00 -33.68 -44.59
CA VAL A 11 40.21 -34.40 -43.54
C VAL A 11 40.79 -34.16 -42.16
N LEU A 12 42.14 -34.10 -41.98
CA LEU A 12 42.75 -33.73 -40.70
C LEU A 12 42.47 -32.29 -40.31
N ALA A 13 42.44 -31.34 -41.26
CA ALA A 13 42.08 -29.94 -41.01
C ALA A 13 40.59 -29.77 -40.64
N THR A 14 39.72 -30.63 -41.18
CA THR A 14 38.26 -30.59 -40.86
C THR A 14 37.97 -31.23 -39.47
N CYS A 15 38.75 -32.23 -39.06
CA CYS A 15 38.61 -32.86 -37.74
C CYS A 15 39.17 -32.01 -36.61
N THR A 16 40.12 -31.10 -36.85
CA THR A 16 40.64 -30.17 -35.82
C THR A 16 39.70 -29.00 -35.53
N PHE A 17 38.69 -28.72 -36.37
CA PHE A 17 37.65 -27.68 -36.12
C PHE A 17 36.43 -28.18 -35.34
N LEU A 18 36.35 -29.50 -35.02
CA LEU A 18 35.22 -30.07 -34.27
C LEU A 18 35.49 -30.23 -32.76
N PHE A 19 36.67 -29.89 -32.28
CA PHE A 19 36.93 -29.69 -30.86
C PHE A 19 36.86 -28.20 -30.54
N SER A 20 35.73 -27.59 -30.83
CA SER A 20 35.39 -26.27 -30.29
C SER A 20 35.13 -26.43 -28.81
N CYS A 21 35.94 -25.79 -28.02
CA CYS A 21 35.85 -25.76 -26.56
C CYS A 21 34.45 -25.28 -26.15
N ASP A 22 33.60 -26.15 -25.64
CA ASP A 22 32.34 -25.78 -24.96
C ASP A 22 32.57 -24.77 -23.83
N LYS A 23 33.78 -24.74 -23.27
CA LYS A 23 34.22 -23.78 -22.26
C LYS A 23 34.49 -22.35 -22.76
N PHE A 24 34.57 -22.12 -24.08
CA PHE A 24 34.80 -20.77 -24.63
C PHE A 24 33.53 -19.98 -24.85
N LEU A 25 32.36 -20.61 -24.70
CA LEU A 25 31.02 -20.00 -24.78
C LEU A 25 30.39 -19.82 -23.40
N GLU A 26 31.06 -20.23 -22.34
CA GLU A 26 30.63 -19.81 -20.99
C GLU A 26 31.10 -18.37 -20.77
N GLU A 27 30.22 -17.42 -21.07
CA GLU A 27 30.38 -16.04 -20.61
C GLU A 27 30.37 -16.05 -19.06
N ASN A 28 31.54 -16.00 -18.45
CA ASN A 28 31.72 -15.63 -17.05
C ASN A 28 31.90 -14.10 -17.01
N PRO A 29 30.81 -13.31 -16.90
CA PRO A 29 30.93 -11.89 -16.77
C PRO A 29 31.66 -11.57 -15.47
N LYS A 30 32.83 -10.96 -15.56
CA LYS A 30 33.71 -10.62 -14.42
C LYS A 30 33.12 -9.51 -13.53
N ASP A 31 32.00 -8.92 -13.96
CA ASP A 31 31.28 -7.84 -13.34
C ASP A 31 29.95 -8.27 -12.70
N LYS A 32 29.60 -9.57 -12.79
CA LYS A 32 28.44 -10.16 -12.11
C LYS A 32 28.89 -11.40 -11.35
N LEU A 33 28.54 -11.48 -10.08
CA LEU A 33 28.70 -12.72 -9.31
C LEU A 33 27.81 -13.80 -9.94
N PRO A 34 28.31 -15.04 -10.16
CA PRO A 34 27.47 -16.17 -10.52
C PRO A 34 26.31 -16.30 -9.53
N GLU A 35 25.14 -16.69 -10.00
CA GLU A 35 23.95 -16.79 -9.14
C GLU A 35 24.16 -17.76 -7.96
N ASP A 36 25.03 -18.75 -8.14
CA ASP A 36 25.43 -19.73 -7.12
C ASP A 36 26.32 -19.13 -6.02
N ASP A 37 26.99 -18.00 -6.30
CA ASP A 37 27.92 -17.34 -5.36
C ASP A 37 27.24 -16.18 -4.56
N VAL A 38 25.94 -15.99 -4.71
CA VAL A 38 25.22 -14.86 -4.09
C VAL A 38 24.78 -15.17 -2.64
N CYS A 39 24.74 -16.42 -2.22
CA CYS A 39 24.28 -16.85 -0.90
C CYS A 39 25.21 -17.96 -0.34
N ASN A 40 26.43 -17.61 0.06
CA ASN A 40 27.43 -18.56 0.59
C ASN A 40 27.48 -18.56 2.13
N SER A 41 26.76 -17.66 2.79
CA SER A 41 26.66 -17.56 4.25
C SER A 41 25.25 -17.13 4.66
N ILE A 42 24.87 -17.41 5.90
CA ILE A 42 23.56 -17.00 6.44
C ILE A 42 23.37 -15.47 6.38
N SER A 43 24.44 -14.69 6.54
CA SER A 43 24.41 -13.23 6.40
C SER A 43 24.13 -12.79 4.96
N GLU A 44 24.70 -13.46 3.97
CA GLU A 44 24.43 -13.19 2.55
C GLU A 44 23.02 -13.63 2.15
N VAL A 45 22.51 -14.75 2.68
CA VAL A 45 21.11 -15.15 2.54
C VAL A 45 20.20 -14.05 3.06
N TYR A 46 20.48 -13.52 4.26
CA TYR A 46 19.69 -12.41 4.80
C TYR A 46 19.73 -11.18 3.89
N LEU A 47 20.90 -10.71 3.50
CA LEU A 47 21.06 -9.49 2.70
C LEU A 47 20.43 -9.62 1.31
N ASN A 48 20.67 -10.74 0.63
CA ASN A 48 20.32 -10.91 -0.78
C ASN A 48 18.94 -11.52 -1.02
N ALA A 49 18.39 -12.29 -0.06
CA ALA A 49 17.10 -12.94 -0.21
C ALA A 49 16.00 -12.35 0.69
N VAL A 50 16.35 -11.66 1.78
CA VAL A 50 15.36 -11.08 2.71
C VAL A 50 15.40 -9.55 2.65
N ALA A 51 16.51 -8.95 3.07
CA ALA A 51 16.63 -7.50 3.22
C ALA A 51 16.41 -6.74 1.91
N SER A 52 16.87 -7.27 0.79
CA SER A 52 16.70 -6.68 -0.54
C SER A 52 15.23 -6.46 -0.94
N LEU A 53 14.29 -7.25 -0.41
CA LEU A 53 12.86 -7.11 -0.70
C LEU A 53 12.26 -5.85 -0.05
N TYR A 54 12.78 -5.43 1.11
CA TYR A 54 12.24 -4.27 1.83
C TYR A 54 12.47 -2.94 1.11
N THR A 55 13.46 -2.88 0.20
CA THR A 55 13.65 -1.69 -0.64
C THR A 55 12.42 -1.38 -1.50
N TYR A 56 11.60 -2.40 -1.81
CA TYR A 56 10.37 -2.23 -2.58
C TYR A 56 9.15 -1.85 -1.73
N VAL A 57 9.18 -2.01 -0.42
CA VAL A 57 8.05 -1.62 0.45
C VAL A 57 7.87 -0.11 0.44
N GLY A 58 8.92 0.65 0.64
CA GLY A 58 8.93 2.09 0.50
C GLY A 58 9.14 2.61 -0.93
N GLY A 59 9.56 1.74 -1.84
CA GLY A 59 9.98 2.06 -3.19
C GLY A 59 11.50 2.18 -3.31
N TYR A 60 12.00 2.06 -4.52
CA TYR A 60 13.44 2.14 -4.82
C TYR A 60 13.69 3.25 -5.82
N SER A 61 14.39 4.30 -5.43
CA SER A 61 14.78 5.44 -6.29
C SER A 61 13.64 5.92 -7.17
N ASP A 62 12.75 6.62 -7.02
CA ASP A 62 11.59 7.05 -7.84
C ASP A 62 10.70 5.90 -8.39
N SER A 63 10.95 4.64 -8.00
CA SER A 63 10.08 3.53 -8.37
C SER A 63 8.84 3.45 -7.44
N GLN A 64 7.87 2.62 -7.82
CA GLN A 64 6.68 2.34 -7.00
C GLN A 64 7.06 1.81 -5.62
N GLY A 65 6.31 2.23 -4.60
CA GLY A 65 6.26 1.70 -3.26
C GLY A 65 4.82 1.60 -2.79
N LEU A 66 4.57 1.07 -1.60
CA LEU A 66 3.20 0.94 -1.08
C LEU A 66 2.57 2.30 -0.74
N GLN A 67 3.41 3.28 -0.38
CA GLN A 67 2.96 4.62 0.03
C GLN A 67 3.76 5.77 -0.64
N GLY A 68 4.80 5.47 -1.38
CA GLY A 68 5.84 6.44 -1.64
C GLY A 68 5.68 7.28 -2.88
N THR A 69 5.52 6.65 -4.02
CA THR A 69 5.64 7.32 -5.32
C THR A 69 4.29 7.64 -5.94
N GLY A 70 4.25 8.68 -6.75
CA GLY A 70 3.04 9.10 -7.43
C GLY A 70 2.50 8.06 -8.40
N ARG A 71 1.17 8.05 -8.55
CA ARG A 71 0.44 7.18 -9.48
C ARG A 71 0.58 5.69 -9.19
N GLY A 72 0.62 5.32 -7.90
CA GLY A 72 0.76 3.93 -7.45
C GLY A 72 -0.34 3.51 -6.48
N VAL A 73 -0.02 2.51 -5.65
CA VAL A 73 -0.96 1.90 -4.69
C VAL A 73 -1.66 2.95 -3.82
N TYR A 74 -0.91 3.90 -3.27
CA TYR A 74 -1.47 4.94 -2.41
C TYR A 74 -2.48 5.82 -3.16
N ASP A 75 -2.11 6.29 -4.36
CA ASP A 75 -2.97 7.19 -5.13
C ASP A 75 -4.25 6.49 -5.60
N LEU A 76 -4.15 5.23 -6.03
CA LEU A 76 -5.30 4.41 -6.39
C LEU A 76 -6.25 4.17 -5.21
N ASN A 77 -5.76 4.11 -3.98
CA ASN A 77 -6.57 3.91 -2.79
C ASN A 77 -7.10 5.22 -2.16
N THR A 78 -6.52 6.37 -2.50
CA THR A 78 -6.86 7.66 -1.91
C THR A 78 -7.71 8.52 -2.84
N PHE A 79 -7.26 8.74 -4.09
CA PHE A 79 -7.90 9.69 -5.01
C PHE A 79 -9.06 9.11 -5.83
N THR A 80 -9.44 7.87 -5.57
CA THR A 80 -10.68 7.26 -6.06
C THR A 80 -11.81 7.33 -5.03
N THR A 81 -11.67 8.11 -3.97
CA THR A 81 -12.56 8.07 -2.80
C THR A 81 -13.14 9.45 -2.45
N ASP A 82 -14.07 9.45 -1.51
CA ASP A 82 -14.63 10.65 -0.90
C ASP A 82 -13.70 11.31 0.14
N GLU A 83 -12.41 10.91 0.20
CA GLU A 83 -11.43 11.48 1.14
C GLU A 83 -10.66 12.65 0.56
N ALA A 84 -10.13 12.50 -0.65
CA ALA A 84 -9.23 13.45 -1.24
C ALA A 84 -9.40 13.58 -2.77
N ILE A 85 -9.09 14.76 -3.27
CA ILE A 85 -9.18 15.13 -4.69
C ILE A 85 -7.92 15.87 -5.10
N ILE A 86 -7.51 15.76 -6.36
CA ILE A 86 -6.49 16.59 -6.98
C ILE A 86 -7.16 17.46 -8.05
N PRO A 87 -7.48 18.72 -7.75
CA PRO A 87 -8.09 19.65 -8.70
C PRO A 87 -7.13 20.02 -9.83
N THR A 88 -7.66 20.25 -11.04
CA THR A 88 -6.95 21.03 -12.05
C THR A 88 -6.87 22.48 -11.61
N ARG A 89 -5.66 23.06 -11.59
CA ARG A 89 -5.35 24.43 -11.15
C ARG A 89 -4.65 25.18 -12.28
N GLY A 90 -5.43 25.75 -13.20
CA GLY A 90 -4.85 26.37 -14.38
C GLY A 90 -4.08 25.38 -15.24
N GLY A 91 -2.77 25.61 -15.38
CA GLY A 91 -1.87 24.67 -16.09
C GLY A 91 -1.42 23.46 -15.27
N ASP A 92 -1.64 23.46 -13.94
CA ASP A 92 -1.16 22.42 -13.03
C ASP A 92 -2.20 21.29 -12.83
N TRP A 93 -1.69 20.05 -12.67
CA TRP A 93 -2.47 18.86 -12.28
C TRP A 93 -3.56 18.42 -13.25
N TYR A 94 -3.57 18.93 -14.48
CA TYR A 94 -4.42 18.38 -15.52
C TYR A 94 -3.94 16.97 -15.94
N ASP A 95 -2.63 16.83 -16.22
CA ASP A 95 -1.97 15.56 -16.56
C ASP A 95 -2.76 14.70 -17.56
N GLY A 96 -3.37 15.33 -18.57
CA GLY A 96 -4.23 14.64 -19.55
C GLY A 96 -5.54 14.12 -18.97
N GLY A 97 -6.03 14.65 -17.84
CA GLY A 97 -7.26 14.22 -17.17
C GLY A 97 -7.06 13.05 -16.22
N PHE A 98 -5.81 12.65 -15.94
CA PHE A 98 -5.52 11.47 -15.11
C PHE A 98 -6.16 11.52 -13.72
N TRP A 99 -5.99 12.64 -12.99
CA TRP A 99 -6.49 12.77 -11.61
C TRP A 99 -8.01 12.88 -11.56
N GLN A 100 -8.60 13.57 -12.55
CA GLN A 100 -10.05 13.65 -12.71
C GLN A 100 -10.63 12.27 -13.02
N GLY A 101 -9.97 11.51 -13.91
CA GLY A 101 -10.36 10.14 -14.24
C GLY A 101 -10.34 9.21 -13.03
N LEU A 102 -9.32 9.32 -12.16
CA LEU A 102 -9.31 8.55 -10.90
C LEU A 102 -10.48 8.90 -10.00
N PHE A 103 -10.71 10.20 -9.77
CA PHE A 103 -11.79 10.66 -8.90
C PHE A 103 -13.19 10.30 -9.43
N LEU A 104 -13.38 10.36 -10.75
CA LEU A 104 -14.63 10.03 -11.41
C LEU A 104 -14.86 8.54 -11.61
N HIS A 105 -13.87 7.68 -11.34
CA HIS A 105 -13.82 6.26 -11.68
C HIS A 105 -13.81 6.00 -13.20
N ASP A 106 -13.40 6.99 -13.98
CA ASP A 106 -13.28 6.92 -15.45
C ASP A 106 -11.83 6.57 -15.83
N TRP A 107 -11.46 5.32 -15.60
CA TRP A 107 -10.17 4.75 -15.99
C TRP A 107 -10.34 3.63 -17.01
N GLY A 108 -9.48 3.60 -18.02
CA GLY A 108 -9.48 2.56 -19.06
C GLY A 108 -8.49 1.43 -18.80
N ILE A 109 -8.61 0.38 -19.63
CA ILE A 109 -7.71 -0.79 -19.63
C ILE A 109 -6.26 -0.47 -20.02
N GLU A 110 -6.01 0.69 -20.64
CA GLU A 110 -4.69 1.17 -21.07
C GLU A 110 -4.08 2.19 -20.08
N ASN A 111 -4.66 2.35 -18.89
CA ASN A 111 -4.16 3.30 -17.89
C ASN A 111 -2.77 2.89 -17.39
N ASP A 112 -1.76 3.73 -17.67
CA ASP A 112 -0.35 3.47 -17.36
C ASP A 112 -0.08 3.30 -15.85
N ALA A 113 -0.81 4.00 -14.99
CA ALA A 113 -0.62 3.90 -13.54
C ALA A 113 -1.15 2.55 -13.00
N ILE A 114 -2.27 2.08 -13.53
CA ILE A 114 -2.84 0.76 -13.21
C ILE A 114 -1.88 -0.33 -13.69
N GLN A 115 -1.34 -0.20 -14.90
CA GLN A 115 -0.33 -1.12 -15.42
C GLN A 115 0.94 -1.12 -14.57
N ALA A 116 1.51 0.04 -14.28
CA ALA A 116 2.72 0.16 -13.47
C ALA A 116 2.53 -0.41 -12.07
N THR A 117 1.34 -0.24 -11.48
CA THR A 117 1.00 -0.82 -10.17
C THR A 117 0.93 -2.35 -10.23
N TRP A 118 0.31 -2.92 -11.26
CA TRP A 118 0.32 -4.37 -11.50
C TRP A 118 1.74 -4.91 -11.63
N GLU A 119 2.55 -4.29 -12.49
CA GLU A 119 3.94 -4.70 -12.74
C GLU A 119 4.79 -4.61 -11.47
N TYR A 120 4.62 -3.55 -10.69
CA TYR A 120 5.31 -3.38 -9.40
C TYR A 120 4.95 -4.48 -8.40
N LEU A 121 3.67 -4.75 -8.19
CA LEU A 121 3.23 -5.76 -7.22
C LEU A 121 3.71 -7.15 -7.63
N TYR A 122 3.57 -7.52 -8.90
CA TYR A 122 4.08 -8.80 -9.40
C TYR A 122 5.60 -8.90 -9.38
N LYS A 123 6.32 -7.79 -9.60
CA LYS A 123 7.79 -7.78 -9.47
C LYS A 123 8.21 -8.25 -8.09
N VAL A 124 7.57 -7.78 -7.03
CA VAL A 124 7.92 -8.19 -5.66
C VAL A 124 7.49 -9.63 -5.37
N VAL A 125 6.35 -10.08 -5.89
CA VAL A 125 5.95 -11.50 -5.83
C VAL A 125 7.01 -12.39 -6.49
N MET A 126 7.49 -12.05 -7.69
CA MET A 126 8.49 -12.83 -8.40
C MET A 126 9.85 -12.81 -7.71
N LEU A 127 10.26 -11.66 -7.17
CA LEU A 127 11.48 -11.56 -6.35
C LEU A 127 11.36 -12.37 -5.06
N SER A 128 10.20 -12.40 -4.41
CA SER A 128 9.95 -13.24 -3.24
C SER A 128 10.04 -14.72 -3.58
N ASN A 129 9.49 -15.16 -4.73
CA ASN A 129 9.64 -16.54 -5.20
C ASN A 129 11.14 -16.89 -5.41
N LYS A 130 11.90 -16.00 -6.07
CA LYS A 130 13.34 -16.20 -6.27
C LYS A 130 14.10 -16.25 -4.95
N SER A 131 13.73 -15.42 -3.98
CA SER A 131 14.31 -15.46 -2.64
C SER A 131 14.03 -16.77 -1.92
N LEU A 132 12.81 -17.30 -2.02
CA LEU A 132 12.44 -18.61 -1.45
C LEU A 132 13.27 -19.74 -2.08
N GLU A 133 13.40 -19.76 -3.41
CA GLU A 133 14.21 -20.75 -4.13
C GLU A 133 15.69 -20.70 -3.69
N ARG A 134 16.24 -19.50 -3.45
CA ARG A 134 17.62 -19.33 -2.93
C ARG A 134 17.78 -19.81 -1.49
N ILE A 135 16.82 -19.48 -0.61
CA ILE A 135 16.82 -19.94 0.78
C ILE A 135 16.72 -21.46 0.82
N ASP A 136 15.81 -22.06 0.03
CA ASP A 136 15.61 -23.50 -0.03
C ASP A 136 16.89 -24.21 -0.57
N LYS A 137 17.55 -23.66 -1.61
CA LYS A 137 18.82 -24.17 -2.14
C LYS A 137 19.96 -24.10 -1.11
N PHE A 138 20.08 -22.99 -0.37
CA PHE A 138 21.07 -22.85 0.69
C PHE A 138 20.84 -23.87 1.82
N ALA A 139 19.57 -24.09 2.18
CA ALA A 139 19.16 -25.05 3.23
C ALA A 139 19.48 -26.52 2.88
N GLU A 140 19.69 -26.89 1.62
CA GLU A 140 20.09 -28.24 1.23
C GLU A 140 21.43 -28.67 1.87
N ASN A 141 22.31 -27.70 2.11
CA ASN A 141 23.68 -27.95 2.61
C ASN A 141 23.97 -27.28 3.97
N HIS A 142 22.98 -26.53 4.53
CA HIS A 142 23.15 -25.74 5.75
C HIS A 142 21.93 -25.90 6.66
N SER A 143 22.16 -25.86 7.97
CA SER A 143 21.10 -26.03 8.98
C SER A 143 21.09 -24.90 10.01
N ASP A 144 21.24 -23.65 9.53
CA ASP A 144 21.23 -22.45 10.38
C ASP A 144 19.84 -22.24 11.00
N ALA A 145 19.82 -21.85 12.26
CA ALA A 145 18.59 -21.70 13.05
C ALA A 145 17.68 -20.56 12.55
N GLU A 146 18.24 -19.59 11.83
CA GLU A 146 17.55 -18.44 11.27
C GLU A 146 16.78 -18.74 9.98
N LEU A 147 17.14 -19.80 9.24
CA LEU A 147 16.53 -20.11 7.94
C LEU A 147 15.00 -20.25 7.98
N PRO A 148 14.38 -20.94 8.96
CA PRO A 148 12.93 -21.02 9.04
C PRO A 148 12.25 -19.64 9.19
N ALA A 149 12.86 -18.73 9.96
CA ALA A 149 12.34 -17.38 10.15
C ALA A 149 12.52 -16.53 8.88
N TYR A 150 13.67 -16.60 8.21
CA TYR A 150 13.90 -15.89 6.93
C TYR A 150 12.92 -16.37 5.84
N ARG A 151 12.73 -17.68 5.74
CA ARG A 151 11.75 -18.27 4.82
C ARG A 151 10.32 -17.79 5.13
N ALA A 152 9.95 -17.77 6.41
CA ALA A 152 8.64 -17.29 6.86
C ALA A 152 8.43 -15.81 6.53
N GLU A 153 9.43 -14.97 6.74
CA GLU A 153 9.40 -13.54 6.45
C GLU A 153 9.21 -13.26 4.94
N VAL A 154 9.92 -13.99 4.08
CA VAL A 154 9.76 -13.86 2.61
C VAL A 154 8.38 -14.37 2.15
N ARG A 155 7.85 -15.47 2.75
CA ARG A 155 6.48 -15.93 2.48
C ARG A 155 5.44 -14.88 2.91
N ALA A 156 5.62 -14.24 4.06
CA ALA A 156 4.75 -13.17 4.53
C ALA A 156 4.81 -11.94 3.61
N MET A 157 6.01 -11.55 3.13
CA MET A 157 6.17 -10.49 2.13
C MET A 157 5.39 -10.81 0.86
N ARG A 158 5.56 -12.01 0.28
CA ARG A 158 4.84 -12.46 -0.90
C ARG A 158 3.32 -12.40 -0.68
N ALA A 159 2.85 -12.90 0.46
CA ALA A 159 1.43 -12.89 0.82
C ALA A 159 0.87 -11.46 0.95
N MET A 160 1.63 -10.53 1.53
CA MET A 160 1.26 -9.11 1.61
C MET A 160 1.12 -8.47 0.22
N TYR A 161 2.00 -8.79 -0.72
CA TYR A 161 1.88 -8.25 -2.08
C TYR A 161 0.73 -8.89 -2.85
N TYR A 162 0.43 -10.17 -2.62
CA TYR A 162 -0.80 -10.80 -3.13
C TYR A 162 -2.07 -10.19 -2.51
N TYR A 163 -2.03 -9.73 -1.26
CA TYR A 163 -3.14 -9.00 -0.65
C TYR A 163 -3.45 -7.70 -1.43
N TYR A 164 -2.44 -6.90 -1.78
CA TYR A 164 -2.65 -5.71 -2.62
C TYR A 164 -3.12 -6.06 -4.04
N LEU A 165 -2.60 -7.13 -4.64
CA LEU A 165 -3.08 -7.62 -5.94
C LEU A 165 -4.55 -8.04 -5.88
N LEU A 166 -4.93 -8.79 -4.85
CA LEU A 166 -6.32 -9.22 -4.61
C LEU A 166 -7.26 -8.02 -4.44
N ASP A 167 -6.85 -7.05 -3.62
CA ASP A 167 -7.66 -5.87 -3.32
C ASP A 167 -7.88 -4.97 -4.55
N LEU A 168 -6.81 -4.73 -5.31
CA LEU A 168 -6.86 -3.82 -6.45
C LEU A 168 -7.42 -4.49 -7.72
N PHE A 169 -7.13 -5.76 -7.97
CA PHE A 169 -7.41 -6.41 -9.25
C PHE A 169 -8.36 -7.63 -9.17
N GLY A 170 -8.70 -8.09 -7.98
CA GLY A 170 -9.63 -9.21 -7.76
C GLY A 170 -9.07 -10.54 -8.21
N ARG A 171 -9.38 -10.96 -9.46
CA ARG A 171 -8.91 -12.23 -10.03
C ARG A 171 -7.52 -12.07 -10.62
N VAL A 172 -6.53 -12.73 -10.02
CA VAL A 172 -5.12 -12.59 -10.41
C VAL A 172 -4.41 -13.95 -10.49
N PRO A 173 -3.37 -14.12 -11.31
CA PRO A 173 -2.56 -15.34 -11.32
C PRO A 173 -1.86 -15.62 -9.99
N LEU A 174 -2.00 -16.83 -9.46
CA LEU A 174 -1.19 -17.32 -8.34
C LEU A 174 0.08 -17.99 -8.86
N VAL A 175 1.21 -17.32 -8.74
CA VAL A 175 2.52 -17.78 -9.21
C VAL A 175 3.44 -18.01 -8.02
N GLN A 176 3.95 -19.23 -7.86
CA GLN A 176 4.81 -19.64 -6.75
C GLN A 176 6.23 -20.05 -7.19
N SER A 177 6.58 -19.85 -8.46
CA SER A 177 7.92 -20.03 -9.02
C SER A 177 8.46 -18.71 -9.53
N SER A 178 9.77 -18.50 -9.47
CA SER A 178 10.44 -17.32 -10.02
C SER A 178 10.52 -17.31 -11.56
N SER A 179 10.31 -18.45 -12.20
CA SER A 179 10.40 -18.61 -13.66
C SER A 179 9.28 -19.54 -14.17
N PRO A 180 8.00 -19.15 -14.01
CA PRO A 180 6.90 -19.97 -14.48
C PRO A 180 6.88 -20.00 -16.02
N ALA A 181 6.56 -21.16 -16.61
CA ALA A 181 6.29 -21.20 -18.02
C ALA A 181 5.00 -20.40 -18.30
N MET A 182 5.02 -19.51 -19.30
CA MET A 182 3.87 -18.63 -19.60
C MET A 182 2.56 -19.40 -19.81
N LYS A 183 2.64 -20.61 -20.39
CA LYS A 183 1.48 -21.49 -20.58
C LYS A 183 0.80 -21.92 -19.27
N ASP A 184 1.51 -21.86 -18.14
CA ASP A 184 1.02 -22.30 -16.82
C ASP A 184 0.54 -21.11 -15.97
N VAL A 185 0.77 -19.89 -16.42
CA VAL A 185 0.28 -18.68 -15.75
C VAL A 185 -1.20 -18.48 -16.15
N VAL A 186 -2.08 -18.86 -15.23
CA VAL A 186 -3.54 -18.75 -15.38
C VAL A 186 -4.11 -17.92 -14.23
N GLN A 187 -5.21 -17.24 -14.53
CA GLN A 187 -5.94 -16.44 -13.55
C GLN A 187 -6.61 -17.36 -12.51
N SER A 188 -6.59 -16.95 -11.26
CA SER A 188 -7.27 -17.60 -10.15
C SER A 188 -8.49 -16.80 -9.70
N GLU A 189 -9.53 -17.49 -9.25
CA GLU A 189 -10.69 -16.84 -8.65
C GLU A 189 -10.31 -16.07 -7.39
N ARG A 190 -11.04 -15.00 -7.10
CA ARG A 190 -10.80 -14.09 -5.99
C ARG A 190 -10.72 -14.82 -4.65
N LYS A 191 -11.67 -15.72 -4.39
CA LYS A 191 -11.70 -16.57 -3.20
C LYS A 191 -10.46 -17.46 -3.08
N THR A 192 -9.99 -18.05 -4.19
CA THR A 192 -8.78 -18.91 -4.19
C THR A 192 -7.52 -18.11 -3.81
N VAL A 193 -7.38 -16.89 -4.33
CA VAL A 193 -6.28 -15.99 -3.97
C VAL A 193 -6.35 -15.62 -2.49
N PHE A 194 -7.53 -15.27 -1.99
CA PHE A 194 -7.77 -14.96 -0.59
C PHE A 194 -7.40 -16.11 0.35
N GLU A 195 -7.88 -17.33 0.06
CA GLU A 195 -7.59 -18.53 0.85
C GLU A 195 -6.08 -18.84 0.86
N PHE A 196 -5.40 -18.68 -0.27
CA PHE A 196 -3.94 -18.82 -0.36
C PHE A 196 -3.22 -17.83 0.56
N ILE A 197 -3.56 -16.53 0.48
CA ILE A 197 -2.93 -15.49 1.31
C ILE A 197 -3.16 -15.77 2.80
N PHE A 198 -4.39 -16.08 3.18
CA PHE A 198 -4.76 -16.30 4.57
C PHE A 198 -4.00 -17.49 5.15
N LYS A 199 -3.95 -18.61 4.41
CA LYS A 199 -3.20 -19.82 4.79
C LYS A 199 -1.70 -19.54 4.91
N GLU A 200 -1.08 -18.86 3.93
CA GLU A 200 0.34 -18.51 3.97
C GLU A 200 0.67 -17.72 5.25
N LEU A 201 -0.14 -16.71 5.57
CA LEU A 201 0.08 -15.87 6.76
C LEU A 201 -0.12 -16.65 8.07
N GLN A 202 -1.14 -17.52 8.15
CA GLN A 202 -1.34 -18.38 9.33
C GLN A 202 -0.16 -19.32 9.57
N GLU A 203 0.36 -19.96 8.52
CA GLU A 203 1.48 -20.90 8.64
C GLU A 203 2.78 -20.23 9.08
N VAL A 204 3.02 -18.99 8.64
CA VAL A 204 4.29 -18.30 8.94
C VAL A 204 4.25 -17.52 10.27
N ALA A 205 3.08 -17.10 10.75
CA ALA A 205 2.96 -16.30 11.96
C ALA A 205 3.72 -16.88 13.17
N PRO A 206 3.63 -18.18 13.50
CA PRO A 206 4.34 -18.74 14.66
C PRO A 206 5.86 -18.80 14.51
N LEU A 207 6.39 -18.66 13.27
CA LEU A 207 7.82 -18.70 12.96
C LEU A 207 8.49 -17.31 13.00
N LEU A 208 7.68 -16.24 13.11
CA LEU A 208 8.13 -14.86 13.12
C LEU A 208 8.32 -14.32 14.54
N SER A 209 9.22 -13.36 14.69
CA SER A 209 9.47 -12.65 15.94
C SER A 209 8.24 -11.85 16.39
N GLU A 210 8.02 -11.74 17.71
CA GLU A 210 6.97 -10.91 18.32
C GLU A 210 7.41 -9.45 18.57
N VAL A 211 8.63 -9.09 18.18
CA VAL A 211 9.18 -7.75 18.36
C VAL A 211 8.38 -6.73 17.56
N HIS A 212 8.19 -5.55 18.12
CA HIS A 212 7.55 -4.43 17.43
C HIS A 212 8.41 -3.96 16.26
N SER A 213 7.89 -4.04 15.05
CA SER A 213 8.59 -3.74 13.80
C SER A 213 8.96 -2.27 13.62
N ASN A 214 8.19 -1.36 14.20
CA ASN A 214 8.43 0.09 14.10
C ASN A 214 9.56 0.59 15.02
N GLN A 215 9.95 -0.20 16.02
CA GLN A 215 10.97 0.21 16.98
C GLN A 215 12.38 -0.10 16.48
N THR A 216 13.32 0.80 16.74
CA THR A 216 14.74 0.63 16.36
C THR A 216 15.32 -0.67 16.92
N GLY A 217 16.04 -1.41 16.09
CA GLY A 217 16.64 -2.70 16.48
C GLY A 217 16.76 -3.67 15.29
N PRO A 218 17.07 -4.94 15.54
CA PRO A 218 17.28 -5.94 14.48
C PRO A 218 16.06 -6.23 13.59
N TYR A 219 14.86 -5.88 14.07
CA TYR A 219 13.60 -6.10 13.35
C TYR A 219 12.95 -4.80 12.84
N TYR A 220 13.65 -3.68 12.92
CA TYR A 220 13.14 -2.38 12.48
C TYR A 220 12.77 -2.40 10.98
N GLY A 221 11.52 -2.08 10.69
CA GLY A 221 10.95 -2.10 9.34
C GLY A 221 10.72 -3.49 8.75
N ARG A 222 10.93 -4.58 9.51
CA ARG A 222 10.76 -5.95 9.04
C ARG A 222 9.37 -6.49 9.35
N ILE A 223 8.92 -7.48 8.56
CA ILE A 223 7.66 -8.20 8.83
C ILE A 223 7.87 -9.11 10.04
N THR A 224 7.16 -8.81 11.12
CA THR A 224 7.14 -9.56 12.37
C THR A 224 5.76 -10.17 12.59
N ARG A 225 5.58 -11.01 13.62
CA ARG A 225 4.29 -11.62 13.94
C ARG A 225 3.17 -10.59 14.13
N PRO A 226 3.35 -9.44 14.81
CA PRO A 226 2.33 -8.40 14.87
C PRO A 226 1.85 -7.89 13.50
N VAL A 227 2.77 -7.71 12.54
CA VAL A 227 2.44 -7.28 11.18
C VAL A 227 1.55 -8.32 10.48
N VAL A 228 1.90 -9.60 10.59
CA VAL A 228 1.11 -10.70 10.03
C VAL A 228 -0.24 -10.83 10.74
N THR A 229 -0.28 -10.69 12.05
CA THR A 229 -1.51 -10.71 12.86
C THR A 229 -2.49 -9.60 12.43
N PHE A 230 -1.97 -8.39 12.19
CA PHE A 230 -2.78 -7.29 11.66
C PHE A 230 -3.33 -7.60 10.26
N LEU A 231 -2.50 -8.14 9.36
CA LEU A 231 -2.95 -8.53 8.02
C LEU A 231 -4.03 -9.61 8.05
N LEU A 232 -3.92 -10.59 8.94
CA LEU A 232 -4.94 -11.63 9.13
C LEU A 232 -6.27 -11.03 9.60
N ALA A 233 -6.24 -10.07 10.55
CA ALA A 233 -7.43 -9.33 10.95
C ALA A 233 -8.05 -8.55 9.78
N LYS A 234 -7.21 -7.87 8.98
CA LYS A 234 -7.63 -7.06 7.82
C LYS A 234 -8.25 -7.92 6.72
N LEU A 235 -7.66 -9.08 6.44
CA LEU A 235 -8.19 -10.06 5.50
C LEU A 235 -9.55 -10.61 5.95
N ALA A 236 -9.65 -11.01 7.21
CA ALA A 236 -10.91 -11.52 7.77
C ALA A 236 -12.02 -10.44 7.77
N LEU A 237 -11.68 -9.17 8.03
CA LEU A 237 -12.62 -8.04 7.96
C LEU A 237 -13.21 -7.86 6.56
N ASN A 238 -12.42 -8.09 5.52
CA ASN A 238 -12.83 -7.96 4.13
C ASN A 238 -13.25 -9.31 3.50
N ALA A 239 -13.47 -10.35 4.30
CA ALA A 239 -13.76 -11.70 3.80
C ALA A 239 -15.01 -11.75 2.89
N GLU A 240 -16.08 -11.00 3.21
CA GLU A 240 -17.27 -10.90 2.35
C GLU A 240 -16.92 -10.38 0.95
N VAL A 241 -15.98 -9.42 0.86
CA VAL A 241 -15.50 -8.83 -0.40
C VAL A 241 -14.59 -9.80 -1.16
N TYR A 242 -13.64 -10.43 -0.46
CA TYR A 242 -12.59 -11.22 -1.10
C TYR A 242 -13.01 -12.67 -1.42
N THR A 243 -14.06 -13.18 -0.80
CA THR A 243 -14.64 -14.50 -1.15
C THR A 243 -15.74 -14.44 -2.19
N ASP A 244 -16.13 -13.22 -2.58
CA ASP A 244 -17.07 -12.97 -3.65
C ASP A 244 -16.35 -13.05 -5.00
N ASN A 245 -16.67 -14.06 -5.80
CA ASN A 245 -16.08 -14.29 -7.12
C ASN A 245 -16.80 -13.51 -8.24
N ASP A 246 -18.04 -13.07 -8.00
CA ASP A 246 -18.80 -12.22 -8.93
C ASP A 246 -19.33 -10.98 -8.22
N TRP A 247 -18.48 -10.00 -8.04
CA TRP A 247 -18.78 -8.73 -7.36
C TRP A 247 -19.73 -7.81 -8.17
N THR A 248 -20.26 -8.30 -9.30
CA THR A 248 -21.15 -7.52 -10.17
C THR A 248 -22.61 -7.96 -10.13
N ASP A 249 -22.94 -8.98 -9.37
CA ASP A 249 -24.30 -9.52 -9.24
C ASP A 249 -25.11 -8.93 -8.06
N ASN A 250 -24.48 -8.06 -7.26
CA ASN A 250 -25.02 -7.50 -6.02
C ASN A 250 -25.33 -8.53 -4.92
N GLU A 251 -24.81 -9.75 -5.06
CA GLU A 251 -24.90 -10.81 -4.06
C GLU A 251 -23.53 -11.01 -3.37
N ARG A 252 -23.44 -10.70 -2.10
CA ARG A 252 -22.20 -10.83 -1.34
C ARG A 252 -22.31 -11.94 -0.30
N PRO A 253 -21.30 -12.82 -0.15
CA PRO A 253 -21.26 -13.81 0.93
C PRO A 253 -21.42 -13.17 2.31
N ASP A 254 -22.18 -13.82 3.20
CA ASP A 254 -22.34 -13.36 4.60
C ASP A 254 -21.13 -13.81 5.43
N GLY A 255 -20.45 -12.87 6.08
CA GLY A 255 -19.28 -13.11 6.93
C GLY A 255 -19.52 -14.07 8.09
N LYS A 256 -20.77 -14.22 8.56
CA LYS A 256 -21.13 -15.24 9.57
C LYS A 256 -21.01 -16.67 9.03
N ASN A 257 -21.11 -16.83 7.72
CA ASN A 257 -21.03 -18.12 7.04
C ASN A 257 -19.62 -18.44 6.51
N ILE A 258 -18.73 -17.44 6.44
CA ILE A 258 -17.33 -17.63 6.05
C ILE A 258 -16.56 -18.12 7.29
N LYS A 259 -15.96 -19.31 7.20
CA LYS A 259 -15.32 -19.97 8.33
C LYS A 259 -13.80 -20.06 8.18
N PHE A 260 -13.12 -19.90 9.29
CA PHE A 260 -11.67 -20.00 9.43
C PHE A 260 -11.32 -20.94 10.56
N MET A 261 -10.31 -21.78 10.36
CA MET A 261 -9.69 -22.54 11.43
C MET A 261 -8.59 -21.68 12.07
N VAL A 262 -8.77 -21.31 13.34
CA VAL A 262 -7.84 -20.48 14.10
C VAL A 262 -7.56 -21.16 15.44
N ASP A 263 -6.30 -21.55 15.68
CA ASP A 263 -5.87 -22.26 16.89
C ASP A 263 -6.77 -23.47 17.26
N GLY A 264 -7.15 -24.24 16.23
CA GLY A 264 -7.97 -25.44 16.37
C GLY A 264 -9.48 -25.18 16.57
N ASN A 265 -9.91 -23.91 16.55
CA ASN A 265 -11.32 -23.52 16.63
C ASN A 265 -11.83 -23.05 15.27
N GLU A 266 -13.07 -23.41 14.95
CA GLU A 266 -13.76 -22.84 13.79
C GLU A 266 -14.44 -21.53 14.19
N LEU A 267 -13.99 -20.41 13.60
CA LEU A 267 -14.50 -19.07 13.83
C LEU A 267 -15.12 -18.52 12.54
N ASN A 268 -16.18 -17.70 12.65
CA ASN A 268 -16.66 -16.93 11.50
C ASN A 268 -15.74 -15.73 11.21
N ALA A 269 -15.99 -15.01 10.11
CA ALA A 269 -15.13 -13.88 9.71
C ALA A 269 -14.98 -12.84 10.83
N TRP A 270 -16.07 -12.48 11.47
CA TRP A 270 -16.08 -11.45 12.52
C TRP A 270 -15.40 -11.88 13.81
N GLU A 271 -15.61 -13.13 14.21
CA GLU A 271 -14.90 -13.73 15.36
C GLU A 271 -13.40 -13.82 15.09
N THR A 272 -13.01 -14.11 13.85
CA THR A 272 -11.62 -14.15 13.41
C THR A 272 -10.96 -12.77 13.50
N VAL A 273 -11.65 -11.70 13.07
CA VAL A 273 -11.18 -10.31 13.27
C VAL A 273 -10.96 -10.00 14.75
N ILE A 274 -11.96 -10.28 15.58
CA ILE A 274 -11.89 -10.02 17.02
C ILE A 274 -10.69 -10.76 17.63
N TYR A 275 -10.52 -12.04 17.28
CA TYR A 275 -9.40 -12.85 17.75
C TYR A 275 -8.04 -12.20 17.44
N TYR A 276 -7.77 -11.87 16.17
CA TYR A 276 -6.47 -11.31 15.79
C TYR A 276 -6.24 -9.89 16.34
N CYS A 277 -7.28 -9.08 16.45
CA CYS A 277 -7.18 -7.77 17.13
C CYS A 277 -6.84 -7.92 18.62
N ASP A 278 -7.37 -8.95 19.29
CA ASP A 278 -7.03 -9.26 20.69
C ASP A 278 -5.60 -9.77 20.83
N GLN A 279 -5.08 -10.54 19.85
CA GLN A 279 -3.67 -10.94 19.84
C GLN A 279 -2.72 -9.73 19.77
N LEU A 280 -3.05 -8.68 19.02
CA LEU A 280 -2.26 -7.45 19.00
C LEU A 280 -2.20 -6.78 20.38
N LYS A 281 -3.31 -6.79 21.12
CA LYS A 281 -3.34 -6.31 22.50
C LYS A 281 -2.45 -7.16 23.43
N VAL A 282 -2.46 -8.48 23.25
CA VAL A 282 -1.59 -9.41 24.00
C VAL A 282 -0.11 -9.13 23.71
N MET A 283 0.23 -8.75 22.46
CA MET A 283 1.56 -8.32 22.03
C MET A 283 1.89 -6.86 22.44
N ASN A 284 1.14 -6.29 23.42
CA ASN A 284 1.37 -4.97 24.05
C ASN A 284 1.13 -3.76 23.14
N TYR A 285 0.43 -3.89 22.01
CA TYR A 285 -0.01 -2.72 21.26
C TYR A 285 -1.15 -1.99 21.98
N LYS A 286 -1.10 -0.66 21.96
CA LYS A 286 -2.10 0.22 22.57
C LYS A 286 -2.10 1.57 21.84
N LEU A 287 -3.14 2.36 22.03
CA LEU A 287 -3.16 3.72 21.51
C LEU A 287 -2.07 4.58 22.14
N GLU A 288 -1.40 5.39 21.34
CA GLU A 288 -0.61 6.51 21.86
C GLU A 288 -1.54 7.49 22.57
N PRO A 289 -1.10 8.06 23.71
CA PRO A 289 -1.89 9.07 24.42
C PRO A 289 -2.25 10.28 23.57
N GLU A 290 -1.28 10.74 22.76
CA GLU A 290 -1.46 11.85 21.84
C GLU A 290 -1.43 11.30 20.39
N TYR A 291 -2.44 11.68 19.61
CA TYR A 291 -2.60 11.20 18.23
C TYR A 291 -1.38 11.49 17.34
N GLU A 292 -0.85 12.72 17.48
CA GLU A 292 0.24 13.24 16.67
C GLU A 292 1.55 12.48 16.84
N THR A 293 1.77 11.83 18.00
CA THR A 293 2.98 11.05 18.27
C THR A 293 3.23 9.98 17.22
N ASN A 294 2.16 9.40 16.65
CA ASN A 294 2.27 8.39 15.59
C ASN A 294 2.89 8.92 14.29
N PHE A 295 2.88 10.23 14.08
CA PHE A 295 3.27 10.92 12.86
C PHE A 295 4.34 11.98 13.09
N SER A 296 4.95 12.01 14.28
CA SER A 296 6.04 12.92 14.63
C SER A 296 7.32 12.61 13.85
N ILE A 297 8.28 13.53 13.85
CA ILE A 297 9.56 13.37 13.13
C ILE A 297 10.28 12.09 13.57
N PHE A 298 10.27 11.78 14.86
CA PHE A 298 10.86 10.57 15.42
C PHE A 298 9.74 9.71 16.02
N ASN A 299 9.02 8.99 15.19
CA ASN A 299 7.85 8.20 15.57
C ASN A 299 8.13 6.70 15.77
N GLU A 300 9.39 6.27 15.72
CA GLU A 300 9.80 4.88 15.93
C GLU A 300 9.42 4.33 17.33
N PRO A 301 9.44 5.14 18.41
CA PRO A 301 9.05 4.63 19.73
C PRO A 301 7.55 4.40 19.91
N SER A 302 6.71 4.76 18.93
CA SER A 302 5.25 4.60 19.06
C SER A 302 4.87 3.18 19.48
N VAL A 303 4.00 3.10 20.47
CA VAL A 303 3.40 1.83 20.94
C VAL A 303 2.14 1.45 20.19
N GLU A 304 1.75 2.29 19.23
CA GLU A 304 0.57 2.10 18.38
C GLU A 304 0.94 1.66 16.96
N ASN A 305 2.06 2.16 16.41
CA ASN A 305 2.50 1.81 15.06
C ASN A 305 2.92 0.34 15.01
N ILE A 306 2.36 -0.43 14.05
CA ILE A 306 2.59 -1.87 13.90
C ILE A 306 3.59 -2.14 12.78
N PHE A 307 3.43 -1.44 11.65
CA PHE A 307 4.32 -1.56 10.51
C PHE A 307 4.53 -0.19 9.88
N THR A 308 5.79 0.18 9.71
CA THR A 308 6.20 1.44 9.12
C THR A 308 7.20 1.21 8.00
N ILE A 309 7.33 2.19 7.11
CA ILE A 309 8.47 2.29 6.20
C ILE A 309 9.51 3.12 6.94
N PRO A 310 10.65 2.54 7.34
CA PRO A 310 11.74 3.29 7.98
C PRO A 310 12.25 4.38 7.05
N MET A 311 12.40 5.58 7.58
CA MET A 311 12.91 6.73 6.85
C MET A 311 14.20 7.24 7.46
N ASN A 312 15.09 7.73 6.60
CA ASN A 312 16.30 8.42 7.01
C ASN A 312 16.73 9.37 5.89
N LYS A 313 16.81 10.65 6.20
CA LYS A 313 17.10 11.70 5.23
C LYS A 313 18.44 11.58 4.49
N THR A 314 19.35 10.74 4.99
CA THR A 314 20.68 10.53 4.37
C THR A 314 20.83 9.20 3.68
N LEU A 315 20.14 8.14 4.16
CA LEU A 315 20.31 6.76 3.69
C LEU A 315 19.17 6.32 2.77
N TYR A 316 17.97 6.80 2.99
CA TYR A 316 16.80 6.39 2.22
C TYR A 316 16.67 7.22 0.95
N THR A 317 16.46 6.57 -0.18
CA THR A 317 16.43 7.24 -1.50
C THR A 317 15.03 7.43 -2.06
N ASN A 318 14.02 6.79 -1.46
CA ASN A 318 12.65 6.93 -1.90
C ASN A 318 12.04 8.26 -1.46
N GLN A 319 11.11 8.78 -2.26
CA GLN A 319 10.52 10.10 -2.08
C GLN A 319 9.06 9.96 -1.66
N MET A 320 8.70 10.52 -0.51
CA MET A 320 7.31 10.56 -0.01
C MET A 320 6.55 11.74 -0.59
N GLN A 321 6.24 11.67 -1.88
CA GLN A 321 5.68 12.78 -2.65
C GLN A 321 4.34 13.28 -2.12
N TYR A 322 3.47 12.40 -1.60
CA TYR A 322 2.16 12.81 -1.12
C TYR A 322 2.22 13.80 0.06
N LEU A 323 3.32 13.80 0.84
CA LEU A 323 3.48 14.73 1.96
C LEU A 323 3.77 16.17 1.53
N PHE A 324 4.40 16.40 0.39
CA PHE A 324 4.71 17.74 -0.08
C PHE A 324 3.86 18.20 -1.27
N ARG A 325 3.28 17.28 -2.06
CA ARG A 325 2.39 17.62 -3.18
C ARG A 325 1.21 18.50 -2.79
N SER A 326 0.72 18.41 -1.57
CA SER A 326 -0.47 19.12 -1.10
C SER A 326 -0.24 20.60 -0.82
N ARG A 327 0.97 20.98 -0.33
CA ARG A 327 1.25 22.36 0.08
C ARG A 327 1.42 23.29 -1.11
N HIS A 328 0.91 24.53 -0.97
CA HIS A 328 1.22 25.62 -1.92
C HIS A 328 2.74 25.89 -1.96
N TYR A 329 3.25 26.36 -3.08
CA TYR A 329 4.68 26.64 -3.27
C TYR A 329 5.25 27.57 -2.19
N ASN A 330 4.58 28.69 -1.91
CA ASN A 330 5.03 29.65 -0.89
C ASN A 330 4.93 29.09 0.52
N HIS A 331 3.94 28.22 0.80
CA HIS A 331 3.82 27.54 2.09
C HIS A 331 5.03 26.61 2.32
N ALA A 332 5.33 25.76 1.38
CA ALA A 332 6.47 24.85 1.47
C ALA A 332 7.79 25.60 1.56
N LYS A 333 7.98 26.65 0.73
CA LYS A 333 9.17 27.50 0.76
C LYS A 333 9.40 28.18 2.11
N ALA A 334 8.33 28.61 2.79
CA ALA A 334 8.41 29.19 4.13
C ALA A 334 8.90 28.19 5.17
N TYR A 335 8.73 26.90 4.93
CA TYR A 335 9.27 25.81 5.74
C TYR A 335 10.66 25.32 5.28
N GLY A 336 11.24 25.93 4.24
CA GLY A 336 12.48 25.47 3.63
C GLY A 336 12.32 24.20 2.78
N LEU A 337 11.11 23.91 2.31
CA LEU A 337 10.72 22.69 1.58
C LEU A 337 10.15 23.05 0.20
N SER A 338 9.91 22.04 -0.63
CA SER A 338 9.12 22.18 -1.86
C SER A 338 7.66 21.79 -1.65
N GLY A 339 6.78 22.36 -2.47
CA GLY A 339 5.38 22.03 -2.57
C GLY A 339 4.94 22.00 -4.02
N GLU A 340 3.83 21.32 -4.30
CA GLU A 340 3.30 21.17 -5.65
C GLU A 340 1.85 21.67 -5.78
N ASN A 341 1.27 22.20 -4.72
CA ASN A 341 -0.09 22.76 -4.69
C ASN A 341 -1.18 21.78 -5.21
N GLY A 342 -1.05 20.48 -4.99
CA GLY A 342 -1.92 19.45 -5.57
C GLY A 342 -3.10 19.06 -4.70
N PRO A 343 -3.03 17.92 -3.98
CA PRO A 343 -4.14 17.31 -3.26
C PRO A 343 -4.86 18.22 -2.27
N SER A 344 -6.17 18.03 -2.18
CA SER A 344 -7.04 18.69 -1.21
C SER A 344 -8.04 17.69 -0.62
N ALA A 345 -8.59 17.99 0.56
CA ALA A 345 -9.77 17.29 1.06
C ALA A 345 -10.97 17.49 0.11
N THR A 346 -11.83 16.49 0.04
CA THR A 346 -13.15 16.62 -0.61
C THR A 346 -14.14 17.37 0.29
N ILE A 347 -15.28 17.77 -0.24
CA ILE A 347 -16.39 18.31 0.55
C ILE A 347 -16.90 17.27 1.55
N GLU A 348 -17.00 16.00 1.16
CA GLU A 348 -17.43 14.89 2.01
C GLU A 348 -16.50 14.70 3.22
N ALA A 349 -15.20 14.85 3.01
CA ALA A 349 -14.23 14.80 4.10
C ALA A 349 -14.43 15.97 5.08
N LEU A 350 -14.64 17.19 4.58
CA LEU A 350 -14.92 18.36 5.43
C LEU A 350 -16.20 18.18 6.23
N GLU A 351 -17.27 17.66 5.60
CA GLU A 351 -18.55 17.37 6.26
C GLU A 351 -18.38 16.31 7.36
N THR A 352 -17.64 15.22 7.07
CA THR A 352 -17.35 14.15 8.05
C THR A 352 -16.58 14.68 9.27
N PHE A 353 -15.60 15.57 9.04
CA PHE A 353 -14.87 16.24 10.11
C PHE A 353 -15.67 17.34 10.81
N GLY A 354 -16.82 17.75 10.24
CA GLY A 354 -17.65 18.85 10.76
C GLY A 354 -16.95 20.21 10.69
N TYR A 355 -16.09 20.41 9.69
CA TYR A 355 -15.26 21.61 9.56
C TYR A 355 -16.12 22.90 9.59
N GLY A 356 -15.68 23.86 10.41
CA GLY A 356 -16.34 25.16 10.57
C GLY A 356 -17.62 25.12 11.44
N THR A 357 -17.96 24.00 12.06
CA THR A 357 -19.09 23.86 12.96
C THR A 357 -18.65 23.72 14.42
N ALA A 358 -19.58 23.87 15.36
CA ALA A 358 -19.30 23.61 16.78
C ALA A 358 -19.01 22.13 17.10
N ALA A 359 -19.27 21.23 16.14
CA ALA A 359 -19.03 19.79 16.25
C ALA A 359 -17.77 19.33 15.50
N GLN A 360 -16.90 20.25 15.09
CA GLN A 360 -15.66 19.91 14.40
C GLN A 360 -14.84 18.89 15.20
N ASP A 361 -14.43 17.81 14.54
CA ASP A 361 -13.58 16.79 15.16
C ASP A 361 -12.16 17.37 15.37
N PRO A 362 -11.55 17.20 16.56
CA PRO A 362 -10.23 17.76 16.88
C PRO A 362 -9.12 17.30 15.92
N ARG A 363 -9.27 16.15 15.28
CA ARG A 363 -8.30 15.62 14.30
C ARG A 363 -8.24 16.44 13.01
N PHE A 364 -9.25 17.31 12.73
CA PHE A 364 -9.18 18.18 11.56
C PHE A 364 -7.91 19.04 11.57
N ASP A 365 -7.65 19.73 12.67
CA ASP A 365 -6.50 20.64 12.79
C ASP A 365 -5.14 19.92 12.79
N ILE A 366 -5.16 18.59 13.01
CA ILE A 366 -3.98 17.73 12.92
C ILE A 366 -3.78 17.24 11.48
N CYS A 367 -4.85 16.86 10.80
CA CYS A 367 -4.81 16.23 9.49
C CYS A 367 -4.77 17.23 8.32
N TYR A 368 -5.18 18.49 8.56
CA TYR A 368 -5.36 19.47 7.48
C TYR A 368 -4.81 20.84 7.82
N PHE A 369 -4.24 21.50 6.81
CA PHE A 369 -4.02 22.94 6.79
C PHE A 369 -5.24 23.63 6.20
N ALA A 370 -5.78 24.65 6.89
CA ALA A 370 -6.95 25.42 6.49
C ALA A 370 -6.85 26.87 7.03
N GLY A 371 -7.42 27.84 6.34
CA GLY A 371 -7.36 29.25 6.75
C GLY A 371 -6.01 29.89 6.49
N GLU A 372 -5.65 30.88 7.29
CA GLU A 372 -4.40 31.63 7.19
C GLU A 372 -3.18 30.76 7.53
N MET A 373 -2.10 30.87 6.73
CA MET A 373 -0.90 30.08 6.92
C MET A 373 0.22 30.89 7.55
N TYR A 374 0.94 30.23 8.45
CA TYR A 374 2.06 30.79 9.19
C TYR A 374 3.30 29.91 9.01
N ASP A 375 4.47 30.55 9.00
CA ASP A 375 5.74 29.82 8.99
C ASP A 375 6.07 29.21 10.35
N LEU A 376 7.20 28.49 10.46
CA LEU A 376 7.64 27.85 11.70
C LEU A 376 8.00 28.84 12.82
N LYS A 377 8.10 30.15 12.52
CA LYS A 377 8.35 31.21 13.50
C LYS A 377 7.07 31.93 13.94
N GLY A 378 5.94 31.62 13.29
CA GLY A 378 4.67 32.27 13.50
C GLY A 378 4.45 33.53 12.63
N ASP A 379 5.29 33.77 11.64
CA ASP A 379 5.12 34.88 10.70
C ASP A 379 4.12 34.48 9.59
N ILE A 380 3.24 35.42 9.18
CA ILE A 380 2.22 35.16 8.19
C ILE A 380 2.84 34.93 6.80
N ILE A 381 2.41 33.87 6.12
CA ILE A 381 2.89 33.53 4.78
C ILE A 381 2.12 34.32 3.73
N LYS A 382 2.83 34.85 2.72
CA LYS A 382 2.25 35.61 1.62
C LYS A 382 2.48 34.92 0.28
N LEU A 383 1.54 35.13 -0.63
CA LEU A 383 1.67 34.83 -2.04
C LEU A 383 2.63 35.81 -2.73
N ASP A 384 3.02 35.54 -3.97
CA ASP A 384 3.99 36.36 -4.72
C ASP A 384 3.48 37.76 -5.02
N ASP A 385 2.16 37.99 -5.05
CA ASP A 385 1.50 39.27 -5.18
C ASP A 385 1.44 40.09 -3.88
N GLY A 386 1.92 39.51 -2.77
CA GLY A 386 1.92 40.12 -1.44
C GLY A 386 0.62 39.86 -0.62
N THR A 387 -0.38 39.21 -1.17
CA THR A 387 -1.59 38.80 -0.42
C THR A 387 -1.29 37.69 0.58
N VAL A 388 -2.09 37.60 1.65
CA VAL A 388 -1.95 36.54 2.64
C VAL A 388 -2.33 35.20 2.03
N LEU A 389 -1.55 34.16 2.27
CA LEU A 389 -1.93 32.81 1.90
C LEU A 389 -3.00 32.28 2.85
N VAL A 390 -4.21 32.08 2.31
CA VAL A 390 -5.37 31.55 3.02
C VAL A 390 -5.91 30.35 2.28
N TYR A 391 -5.83 29.16 2.85
CA TYR A 391 -6.51 28.00 2.26
C TYR A 391 -8.01 28.09 2.50
N LEU A 392 -8.79 27.87 1.44
CA LEU A 392 -10.26 27.98 1.41
C LEU A 392 -10.88 26.57 1.28
N PRO A 393 -11.14 25.84 2.39
CA PRO A 393 -11.52 24.43 2.37
C PRO A 393 -12.75 24.12 1.52
N TRP A 394 -13.78 24.95 1.59
CA TRP A 394 -15.05 24.73 0.86
C TRP A 394 -14.97 25.05 -0.64
N GLU A 395 -13.95 25.80 -1.06
CA GLU A 395 -13.74 26.16 -2.46
C GLU A 395 -12.93 25.07 -3.17
N VAL A 396 -13.54 23.89 -3.39
CA VAL A 396 -12.91 22.76 -4.07
C VAL A 396 -13.85 22.12 -5.09
N ALA A 397 -13.31 21.86 -6.29
CA ALA A 397 -13.98 21.17 -7.38
C ALA A 397 -12.93 20.45 -8.25
N LEU A 398 -13.38 19.64 -9.21
CA LEU A 398 -12.48 18.92 -10.14
C LEU A 398 -11.60 19.85 -10.98
N ASP A 399 -12.17 20.97 -11.41
CA ASP A 399 -11.46 22.02 -12.15
C ASP A 399 -11.77 23.39 -11.52
N ILE A 400 -10.75 24.06 -11.07
CA ILE A 400 -10.82 25.39 -10.45
C ILE A 400 -10.02 26.43 -11.23
N THR A 401 -9.67 26.10 -12.49
CA THR A 401 -8.99 27.02 -13.43
C THR A 401 -9.78 28.33 -13.59
N ASP A 402 -9.07 29.44 -13.68
CA ASP A 402 -9.63 30.78 -13.84
C ASP A 402 -10.54 31.26 -12.68
N THR A 403 -10.56 30.55 -11.53
CA THR A 403 -11.27 31.01 -10.34
C THR A 403 -10.38 31.92 -9.47
N PRO A 404 -10.96 32.84 -8.65
CA PRO A 404 -10.17 33.65 -7.72
C PRO A 404 -9.41 32.85 -6.67
N TYR A 405 -9.76 31.61 -6.45
CA TYR A 405 -9.19 30.68 -5.47
C TYR A 405 -8.39 29.53 -6.09
N GLU A 406 -8.03 29.63 -7.38
CA GLU A 406 -7.24 28.59 -8.09
C GLU A 406 -6.02 28.11 -7.29
N GLN A 407 -5.27 29.04 -6.69
CA GLN A 407 -4.08 28.73 -5.91
C GLN A 407 -4.39 28.26 -4.47
N THR A 408 -5.52 28.66 -3.92
CA THR A 408 -5.81 28.56 -2.48
C THR A 408 -6.95 27.61 -2.13
N ALA A 409 -7.70 27.13 -3.11
CA ALA A 409 -8.82 26.21 -2.92
C ALA A 409 -8.43 24.92 -2.18
N GLY A 410 -9.29 24.48 -1.26
CA GLY A 410 -9.25 23.21 -0.56
C GLY A 410 -8.36 23.17 0.69
N ALA A 411 -8.74 22.36 1.68
CA ALA A 411 -7.88 22.02 2.81
C ALA A 411 -6.74 21.10 2.38
N ARG A 412 -5.54 21.32 2.93
CA ARG A 412 -4.31 20.63 2.51
C ARG A 412 -3.85 19.59 3.52
N MET A 413 -3.19 18.53 3.06
CA MET A 413 -2.65 17.50 3.91
C MET A 413 -1.62 18.08 4.91
N LYS A 414 -1.80 17.75 6.19
CA LYS A 414 -0.91 18.15 7.28
C LYS A 414 -0.35 16.95 8.07
N LYS A 415 -1.13 15.99 8.37
CA LYS A 415 -1.02 14.83 9.26
C LYS A 415 0.36 14.52 9.86
N TYR A 416 1.41 14.44 9.04
CA TYR A 416 2.77 14.24 9.53
C TYR A 416 3.40 15.56 9.98
N GLU A 417 4.11 15.53 11.11
CA GLU A 417 4.91 16.66 11.57
C GLU A 417 5.88 17.08 10.47
N VAL A 418 6.03 18.39 10.27
CA VAL A 418 6.95 18.91 9.25
C VAL A 418 8.38 18.79 9.74
N ASP A 419 9.21 18.02 9.05
CA ASP A 419 10.65 17.94 9.30
C ASP A 419 11.38 19.09 8.58
N PRO A 420 11.80 20.16 9.29
CA PRO A 420 12.50 21.28 8.67
C PRO A 420 13.94 20.92 8.27
N THR A 421 14.42 19.75 8.64
CA THR A 421 15.75 19.23 8.30
C THR A 421 15.74 18.27 7.12
N ALA A 422 14.54 18.00 6.56
CA ALA A 422 14.38 17.12 5.40
C ALA A 422 15.22 17.58 4.21
N THR A 423 15.80 16.62 3.51
CA THR A 423 16.62 16.87 2.30
C THR A 423 15.81 16.64 1.02
N LYS A 424 16.40 16.92 -0.15
CA LYS A 424 15.72 16.83 -1.46
C LYS A 424 14.36 17.55 -1.46
N ASP A 425 14.37 18.80 -1.03
CA ASP A 425 13.18 19.66 -1.01
C ASP A 425 12.03 19.10 -0.13
N GLY A 426 12.36 18.38 0.93
CA GLY A 426 11.38 17.79 1.85
C GLY A 426 10.94 16.37 1.52
N LYS A 427 11.49 15.76 0.46
CA LYS A 427 11.15 14.39 0.04
C LYS A 427 11.80 13.32 0.92
N LEU A 428 12.98 13.62 1.47
CA LEU A 428 13.72 12.74 2.37
C LEU A 428 13.70 13.31 3.78
N MET A 429 12.89 12.74 4.64
CA MET A 429 12.63 13.15 6.02
C MET A 429 12.95 12.03 7.02
N GLU A 430 12.86 12.32 8.30
CA GLU A 430 13.09 11.34 9.36
C GLU A 430 11.80 10.64 9.84
N ASN A 431 10.61 11.17 9.52
CA ASN A 431 9.35 10.53 9.93
C ASN A 431 9.16 9.18 9.24
N ASP A 432 9.07 8.10 9.98
CA ASP A 432 8.65 6.80 9.44
C ASP A 432 7.22 6.87 8.90
N ILE A 433 6.99 6.26 7.75
CA ILE A 433 5.68 6.27 7.11
C ILE A 433 4.85 5.11 7.64
N VAL A 434 3.73 5.44 8.27
CA VAL A 434 2.85 4.47 8.92
C VAL A 434 2.03 3.72 7.86
N LEU A 435 2.15 2.39 7.86
CA LEU A 435 1.34 1.48 7.05
C LEU A 435 0.20 0.87 7.87
N PHE A 436 0.51 0.34 9.06
CA PHE A 436 -0.45 -0.31 9.96
C PHE A 436 -0.30 0.22 11.37
N ARG A 437 -1.43 0.46 12.05
CA ARG A 437 -1.42 0.91 13.45
C ARG A 437 -2.62 0.37 14.24
N TYR A 438 -2.48 0.33 15.56
CA TYR A 438 -3.42 -0.33 16.47
C TYR A 438 -4.81 0.34 16.53
N ALA A 439 -4.92 1.63 16.24
CA ALA A 439 -6.23 2.29 16.16
C ALA A 439 -7.10 1.67 15.06
N ASP A 440 -6.53 1.30 13.89
CA ASP A 440 -7.26 0.57 12.86
C ASP A 440 -7.72 -0.81 13.39
N ALA A 441 -6.88 -1.52 14.14
CA ALA A 441 -7.27 -2.80 14.76
C ALA A 441 -8.45 -2.64 15.72
N LEU A 442 -8.49 -1.56 16.50
CA LEU A 442 -9.63 -1.28 17.38
C LEU A 442 -10.90 -1.00 16.60
N LEU A 443 -10.82 -0.21 15.52
CA LEU A 443 -11.98 0.07 14.67
C LEU A 443 -12.43 -1.17 13.89
N MET A 444 -11.51 -2.02 13.40
CA MET A 444 -11.83 -3.33 12.83
C MET A 444 -12.57 -4.21 13.83
N LYS A 445 -12.11 -4.26 15.08
CA LYS A 445 -12.77 -5.02 16.14
C LYS A 445 -14.16 -4.47 16.47
N SER A 446 -14.33 -3.14 16.55
CA SER A 446 -15.64 -2.50 16.74
C SER A 446 -16.61 -2.89 15.64
N GLU A 447 -16.19 -2.80 14.37
CA GLU A 447 -16.97 -3.18 13.20
C GLU A 447 -17.37 -4.66 13.22
N ALA A 448 -16.39 -5.53 13.47
CA ALA A 448 -16.63 -6.98 13.54
C ALA A 448 -17.64 -7.36 14.63
N LYS A 449 -17.56 -6.73 15.80
CA LYS A 449 -18.57 -6.92 16.86
C LYS A 449 -19.97 -6.54 16.40
N VAL A 450 -20.13 -5.37 15.79
CA VAL A 450 -21.43 -4.89 15.28
C VAL A 450 -21.96 -5.82 14.19
N ARG A 451 -21.14 -6.21 13.22
CA ARG A 451 -21.54 -7.15 12.17
C ARG A 451 -21.91 -8.53 12.72
N ASN A 452 -21.29 -8.96 13.81
CA ASN A 452 -21.61 -10.21 14.50
C ASN A 452 -22.81 -10.11 15.47
N GLY A 453 -23.40 -8.92 15.61
CA GLY A 453 -24.56 -8.66 16.48
C GLY A 453 -24.21 -8.33 17.93
N ALA A 454 -22.94 -7.99 18.22
CA ALA A 454 -22.47 -7.56 19.54
C ALA A 454 -22.23 -6.04 19.60
N ASN A 455 -22.02 -5.51 20.81
CA ASN A 455 -21.76 -4.08 21.02
C ASN A 455 -20.28 -3.75 20.78
N GLY A 456 -19.98 -2.79 19.89
CA GLY A 456 -18.65 -2.28 19.55
C GLY A 456 -18.28 -0.94 20.20
N ASP A 457 -19.11 -0.41 21.11
CA ASP A 457 -18.96 0.95 21.67
C ASP A 457 -17.64 1.16 22.40
N VAL A 458 -17.11 0.12 23.02
CA VAL A 458 -15.88 0.20 23.82
C VAL A 458 -14.71 0.57 22.92
N GLU A 459 -14.49 -0.15 21.87
CA GLU A 459 -13.38 0.02 20.92
C GLU A 459 -13.52 1.36 20.17
N LEU A 460 -14.71 1.65 19.64
CA LEU A 460 -15.00 2.93 18.95
C LEU A 460 -14.68 4.12 19.84
N ASN A 461 -15.23 4.11 21.08
CA ASN A 461 -15.08 5.24 21.99
C ASN A 461 -13.70 5.30 22.68
N GLN A 462 -12.93 4.24 22.64
CA GLN A 462 -11.52 4.29 23.03
C GLN A 462 -10.72 5.16 22.06
N VAL A 463 -10.93 5.00 20.75
CA VAL A 463 -10.31 5.85 19.72
C VAL A 463 -10.77 7.30 19.86
N ARG A 464 -12.07 7.54 20.01
CA ARG A 464 -12.63 8.89 20.15
C ARG A 464 -12.17 9.63 21.40
N SER A 465 -12.09 8.93 22.54
CA SER A 465 -11.72 9.55 23.81
C SER A 465 -10.26 10.03 23.82
N ARG A 466 -9.36 9.40 23.08
CA ARG A 466 -7.97 9.84 22.91
C ARG A 466 -7.87 11.30 22.44
N VAL A 467 -8.69 11.66 21.46
CA VAL A 467 -8.74 13.01 20.88
C VAL A 467 -9.82 13.90 21.52
N LYS A 468 -10.39 13.47 22.66
CA LYS A 468 -11.44 14.19 23.39
C LYS A 468 -12.72 14.43 22.56
N ALA A 469 -12.96 13.64 21.53
CA ALA A 469 -14.17 13.71 20.74
C ALA A 469 -15.36 13.09 21.52
N ALA A 470 -16.57 13.61 21.29
CA ALA A 470 -17.78 13.13 21.95
C ALA A 470 -18.04 11.65 21.64
N ARG A 471 -18.53 10.90 22.64
CA ARG A 471 -18.90 9.49 22.49
C ARG A 471 -20.01 9.32 21.45
N ARG A 472 -19.95 8.20 20.70
CA ARG A 472 -20.98 7.78 19.75
C ARG A 472 -21.32 6.30 19.95
N PRO A 473 -22.56 5.85 19.66
CA PRO A 473 -22.86 4.42 19.55
C PRO A 473 -22.12 3.81 18.35
N ALA A 474 -21.66 2.57 18.49
CA ALA A 474 -21.04 1.82 17.41
C ALA A 474 -22.11 1.27 16.45
N THR A 475 -22.58 2.13 15.55
CA THR A 475 -23.32 1.71 14.35
C THR A 475 -22.36 1.60 13.18
N LEU A 476 -22.70 0.84 12.14
CA LEU A 476 -21.85 0.72 10.94
C LEU A 476 -21.58 2.10 10.31
N GLU A 477 -22.56 2.97 10.27
CA GLU A 477 -22.43 4.35 9.77
C GLU A 477 -21.42 5.17 10.61
N ASN A 478 -21.55 5.13 11.94
CA ASN A 478 -20.64 5.83 12.83
C ASN A 478 -19.22 5.26 12.76
N ILE A 479 -19.07 3.95 12.56
CA ILE A 479 -17.78 3.30 12.38
C ILE A 479 -17.13 3.73 11.06
N LEU A 480 -17.89 3.74 9.95
CA LEU A 480 -17.37 4.20 8.66
C LEU A 480 -16.89 5.66 8.70
N SER A 481 -17.66 6.53 9.38
CA SER A 481 -17.26 7.92 9.62
C SER A 481 -16.02 8.00 10.52
N GLU A 482 -15.96 7.23 11.61
CA GLU A 482 -14.82 7.22 12.52
C GLU A 482 -13.54 6.73 11.84
N ARG A 483 -13.64 5.75 10.95
CA ARG A 483 -12.51 5.28 10.15
C ARG A 483 -11.96 6.37 9.25
N GLN A 484 -12.79 7.21 8.65
CA GLN A 484 -12.34 8.37 7.88
C GLN A 484 -11.66 9.43 8.76
N LEU A 485 -12.25 9.75 9.92
CA LEU A 485 -11.68 10.70 10.87
C LEU A 485 -10.30 10.25 11.40
N GLU A 486 -10.18 8.96 11.69
CA GLU A 486 -8.97 8.38 12.28
C GLU A 486 -7.87 8.12 11.25
N LEU A 487 -8.24 7.55 10.09
CA LEU A 487 -7.31 7.04 9.09
C LEU A 487 -7.11 7.97 7.88
N ALA A 488 -7.59 9.22 7.95
CA ALA A 488 -7.40 10.21 6.89
C ALA A 488 -5.94 10.25 6.42
N TRP A 489 -5.72 10.26 5.11
CA TRP A 489 -4.40 10.26 4.45
C TRP A 489 -3.54 8.99 4.67
N GLU A 490 -4.14 7.87 5.12
CA GLU A 490 -3.41 6.59 5.28
C GLU A 490 -3.69 5.57 4.16
N GLY A 491 -4.52 5.94 3.16
CA GLY A 491 -4.79 5.10 1.99
C GLY A 491 -5.70 3.90 2.24
N TRP A 492 -6.61 3.97 3.23
CA TRP A 492 -7.52 2.88 3.57
C TRP A 492 -8.97 3.11 3.13
N ARG A 493 -9.31 4.33 2.72
CA ARG A 493 -10.70 4.74 2.48
C ARG A 493 -11.38 3.92 1.39
N ARG A 494 -10.68 3.57 0.30
CA ARG A 494 -11.22 2.76 -0.79
C ARG A 494 -11.72 1.39 -0.28
N GLN A 495 -10.92 0.66 0.49
CA GLN A 495 -11.32 -0.62 1.07
C GLN A 495 -12.55 -0.49 1.97
N ASP A 496 -12.60 0.55 2.79
CA ASP A 496 -13.74 0.81 3.65
C ASP A 496 -15.02 1.05 2.85
N LEU A 497 -14.97 1.94 1.86
CA LEU A 497 -16.12 2.24 1.01
C LEU A 497 -16.63 1.00 0.25
N ILE A 498 -15.72 0.16 -0.27
CA ILE A 498 -16.08 -1.09 -0.95
C ILE A 498 -16.77 -2.04 0.03
N ARG A 499 -16.20 -2.25 1.22
CA ARG A 499 -16.77 -3.15 2.24
C ARG A 499 -18.14 -2.71 2.72
N PHE A 500 -18.37 -1.40 2.81
CA PHE A 500 -19.65 -0.81 3.21
C PHE A 500 -20.64 -0.62 2.05
N GLY A 501 -20.27 -1.00 0.80
CA GLY A 501 -21.12 -0.82 -0.38
C GLY A 501 -21.34 0.65 -0.78
N MET A 502 -20.38 1.52 -0.46
CA MET A 502 -20.50 2.96 -0.65
C MET A 502 -19.56 3.50 -1.75
N PHE A 503 -18.68 2.68 -2.30
CA PHE A 503 -17.64 3.12 -3.23
C PHE A 503 -18.19 3.67 -4.55
N THR A 504 -19.27 3.06 -5.06
CA THR A 504 -19.87 3.40 -6.37
C THR A 504 -20.95 4.46 -6.31
N ARG A 505 -21.25 5.02 -5.11
CA ARG A 505 -22.30 6.04 -4.98
C ARG A 505 -21.89 7.39 -5.58
N ALA A 506 -22.87 8.17 -6.01
CA ALA A 506 -22.66 9.58 -6.31
C ALA A 506 -22.44 10.40 -5.02
N TYR A 507 -21.61 11.43 -5.10
CA TYR A 507 -21.44 12.46 -4.08
C TYR A 507 -21.07 13.81 -4.76
N ASN A 508 -20.89 14.89 -4.00
CA ASN A 508 -20.83 16.28 -4.49
C ASN A 508 -20.25 16.47 -5.90
N SER A 509 -18.94 16.26 -6.06
CA SER A 509 -18.26 16.48 -7.34
C SER A 509 -18.18 15.24 -8.23
N ARG A 510 -18.79 14.13 -7.80
CA ARG A 510 -18.72 12.84 -8.49
C ARG A 510 -20.11 12.28 -8.79
N PRO A 511 -20.54 12.28 -10.05
CA PRO A 511 -21.71 11.51 -10.48
C PRO A 511 -21.39 10.01 -10.43
N GLN A 512 -22.43 9.18 -10.29
CA GLN A 512 -22.27 7.75 -10.51
C GLN A 512 -22.15 7.48 -12.02
N LEU A 513 -21.20 6.64 -12.41
CA LEU A 513 -21.06 6.23 -13.81
C LEU A 513 -22.19 5.27 -14.22
N PRO A 514 -22.51 5.17 -15.53
CA PRO A 514 -23.42 4.16 -16.04
C PRO A 514 -22.95 2.74 -15.67
N ASN A 515 -23.85 1.91 -15.15
CA ASN A 515 -23.62 0.54 -14.69
C ASN A 515 -22.68 0.40 -13.48
N GLU A 516 -22.24 1.48 -12.86
CA GLU A 516 -21.37 1.42 -11.70
C GLU A 516 -22.07 0.83 -10.47
N GLU A 517 -23.39 0.88 -10.42
CA GLU A 517 -24.21 0.22 -9.40
C GLU A 517 -24.00 -1.31 -9.34
N THR A 518 -23.50 -1.93 -10.41
CA THR A 518 -23.10 -3.35 -10.39
C THR A 518 -21.86 -3.61 -9.55
N GLY A 519 -21.07 -2.59 -9.23
CA GLY A 519 -19.82 -2.74 -8.48
C GLY A 519 -18.59 -3.01 -9.32
N TYR A 520 -18.66 -2.96 -10.67
CA TYR A 520 -17.53 -3.30 -11.53
C TYR A 520 -16.27 -2.47 -11.25
N THR A 521 -16.41 -1.19 -10.87
CA THR A 521 -15.28 -0.30 -10.54
C THR A 521 -14.62 -0.61 -9.19
N THR A 522 -15.16 -1.53 -8.39
CA THR A 522 -14.55 -1.91 -7.10
C THR A 522 -13.22 -2.65 -7.26
N VAL A 523 -12.90 -3.11 -8.45
CA VAL A 523 -11.57 -3.58 -8.86
C VAL A 523 -11.11 -2.84 -10.11
N PHE A 524 -9.81 -2.71 -10.28
CA PHE A 524 -9.23 -2.15 -11.50
C PHE A 524 -9.20 -3.19 -12.63
N PRO A 525 -9.15 -2.74 -13.90
CA PRO A 525 -9.02 -3.66 -15.03
C PRO A 525 -7.66 -4.38 -14.99
N ILE A 526 -7.64 -5.61 -15.51
CA ILE A 526 -6.37 -6.25 -15.88
C ILE A 526 -5.76 -5.45 -17.03
N PRO A 527 -4.52 -4.92 -16.90
CA PRO A 527 -3.94 -4.06 -17.92
C PRO A 527 -3.89 -4.74 -19.29
N GLU A 528 -4.30 -4.03 -20.34
CA GLU A 528 -4.43 -4.61 -21.68
C GLU A 528 -3.09 -5.15 -22.20
N LYS A 529 -2.00 -4.47 -21.96
CA LYS A 529 -0.66 -4.93 -22.34
C LYS A 529 -0.30 -6.29 -21.73
N ILE A 530 -0.72 -6.53 -20.49
CA ILE A 530 -0.51 -7.82 -19.81
C ILE A 530 -1.39 -8.91 -20.43
N ARG A 531 -2.65 -8.59 -20.78
CA ARG A 531 -3.57 -9.52 -21.45
C ARG A 531 -3.11 -9.90 -22.86
N VAL A 532 -2.56 -8.94 -23.60
CA VAL A 532 -1.99 -9.21 -24.93
C VAL A 532 -0.79 -10.18 -24.83
N MET A 533 0.04 -10.05 -23.80
CA MET A 533 1.16 -10.97 -23.57
C MET A 533 0.69 -12.35 -23.08
N ASN A 534 -0.40 -12.43 -22.35
CA ASN A 534 -0.98 -13.68 -21.85
C ASN A 534 -2.50 -13.74 -22.10
N THR A 535 -2.88 -14.30 -23.24
CA THR A 535 -4.28 -14.41 -23.70
C THR A 535 -5.18 -15.33 -22.85
N LYS A 536 -4.63 -15.99 -21.82
CA LYS A 536 -5.41 -16.76 -20.84
C LYS A 536 -6.00 -15.87 -19.73
N LEU A 537 -5.59 -14.62 -19.65
CA LEU A 537 -6.13 -13.67 -18.69
C LEU A 537 -7.44 -13.09 -19.23
N VAL A 538 -8.50 -13.30 -18.50
CA VAL A 538 -9.84 -12.77 -18.79
C VAL A 538 -9.99 -11.42 -18.10
N GLN A 539 -10.53 -10.42 -18.82
CA GLN A 539 -10.76 -9.09 -18.26
C GLN A 539 -11.78 -9.15 -17.12
N ASN A 540 -11.63 -8.25 -16.14
CA ASN A 540 -12.62 -8.07 -15.11
C ASN A 540 -13.95 -7.58 -15.71
N PRO A 541 -15.11 -8.01 -15.19
CA PRO A 541 -16.41 -7.57 -15.68
C PRO A 541 -16.52 -6.04 -15.71
N GLY A 542 -17.16 -5.50 -16.75
CA GLY A 542 -17.37 -4.07 -16.94
C GLY A 542 -16.28 -3.33 -17.73
N TYR A 543 -15.13 -3.99 -18.05
CA TYR A 543 -14.02 -3.40 -18.81
C TYR A 543 -13.80 -4.02 -20.18
#